data_b3d90c7e9f70a80e0528c282aef8f788
#
_entry.id   b3d90c7e9f70a80e0528c282aef8f788
#
_cell.length_a   1.000
_cell.length_b   1.000
_cell.length_c   1.000
_cell.angle_alpha   90.00
_cell.angle_beta   90.00
_cell.angle_gamma   90.00
#
_symmetry.space_group_name_H-M   'P 1'
#
loop_
_entity.id
_entity.type
_entity.pdbx_description
1 polymer ?
#
loop_
_entity_poly.entity_id
_entity_poly.type
_entity_poly.pdbx_seq_one_letter_code
_entity_poly.pdbx_strand_id
1 'polypeptide(L)'
;MTQKTGWLGASGREFCLCSLEKEDIEETLQLMDRCVGENLYQKEELEQAIGSSERAFLLLRTAEGELAGYIYYYLTNEKQIAEDTRLTEQKIQQVCQQDTLAPVGKIQSVGIKEAFRRQGLAVWLMKYALRQFAEKGIGEVFIICWNAGGKVPLERAL
;
A
#
# COMPACT_ATOMS: atom_id res chain seq x y z
N MET A 1 6.72 10.73 -14.50
CA MET A 1 5.52 11.58 -14.68
C MET A 1 4.57 11.36 -13.52
N THR A 2 4.20 12.42 -12.83
CA THR A 2 3.34 12.33 -11.65
C THR A 2 1.88 12.16 -12.07
N GLN A 3 1.25 11.09 -11.62
CA GLN A 3 -0.15 10.86 -11.86
C GLN A 3 -0.96 11.46 -10.71
N LYS A 4 -1.93 12.30 -11.03
CA LYS A 4 -2.76 12.97 -10.03
C LYS A 4 -4.22 12.57 -10.19
N THR A 5 -4.82 12.14 -9.09
CA THR A 5 -6.25 11.83 -9.04
C THR A 5 -6.85 12.64 -7.90
N GLY A 6 -7.82 13.47 -8.19
CA GLY A 6 -8.51 14.27 -7.19
C GLY A 6 -9.52 13.45 -6.40
N TRP A 7 -9.69 13.77 -5.14
CA TRP A 7 -10.69 13.16 -4.27
C TRP A 7 -11.06 14.11 -3.14
N LEU A 8 -12.33 14.10 -2.75
CA LEU A 8 -12.81 14.88 -1.63
C LEU A 8 -13.01 13.99 -0.41
N GLY A 9 -12.36 14.33 0.68
CA GLY A 9 -12.56 13.63 1.95
C GLY A 9 -13.93 13.93 2.56
N ALA A 10 -14.28 13.17 3.61
CA ALA A 10 -15.56 13.34 4.32
C ALA A 10 -15.74 14.74 4.88
N SER A 11 -14.65 15.46 5.16
CA SER A 11 -14.69 16.86 5.62
C SER A 11 -14.89 17.87 4.49
N GLY A 12 -14.98 17.42 3.25
CA GLY A 12 -15.06 18.30 2.07
C GLY A 12 -13.69 18.79 1.61
N ARG A 13 -12.60 18.39 2.27
CA ARG A 13 -11.25 18.81 1.91
C ARG A 13 -10.77 18.02 0.69
N GLU A 14 -10.13 18.70 -0.23
CA GLU A 14 -9.62 18.08 -1.45
C GLU A 14 -8.24 17.48 -1.24
N PHE A 15 -8.06 16.28 -1.77
CA PHE A 15 -6.79 15.56 -1.75
C PHE A 15 -6.42 15.15 -3.16
N CYS A 16 -5.15 14.98 -3.41
CA CYS A 16 -4.68 14.44 -4.68
C CYS A 16 -3.66 13.33 -4.44
N LEU A 17 -3.63 12.40 -5.39
CA LEU A 17 -2.75 11.25 -5.35
C LEU A 17 -1.62 11.47 -6.34
N CYS A 18 -0.38 11.27 -5.91
CA CYS A 18 0.79 11.43 -6.77
C CYS A 18 1.82 10.34 -6.48
N SER A 19 2.62 10.02 -7.49
CA SER A 19 3.66 9.01 -7.35
C SER A 19 4.78 9.53 -6.48
N LEU A 20 5.39 8.64 -5.71
CA LEU A 20 6.56 8.95 -4.91
C LEU A 20 7.70 9.38 -5.82
N GLU A 21 8.36 10.47 -5.47
CA GLU A 21 9.56 10.94 -6.14
C GLU A 21 10.72 10.97 -5.15
N LYS A 22 11.92 11.08 -5.66
CA LYS A 22 13.13 10.99 -4.84
C LYS A 22 13.16 12.04 -3.72
N GLU A 23 12.64 13.23 -4.01
CA GLU A 23 12.58 14.33 -3.04
C GLU A 23 11.63 14.05 -1.88
N ASP A 24 10.70 13.12 -2.08
CA ASP A 24 9.66 12.82 -1.09
C ASP A 24 10.07 11.74 -0.09
N ILE A 25 11.18 11.04 -0.32
CA ILE A 25 11.53 9.84 0.43
C ILE A 25 11.68 10.12 1.93
N GLU A 26 12.41 11.16 2.30
CA GLU A 26 12.66 11.43 3.71
C GLU A 26 11.39 11.75 4.47
N GLU A 27 10.56 12.63 3.92
CA GLU A 27 9.27 13.00 4.52
C GLU A 27 8.36 11.77 4.63
N THR A 28 8.35 10.92 3.61
CA THR A 28 7.55 9.71 3.59
C THR A 28 8.00 8.72 4.65
N LEU A 29 9.31 8.52 4.81
CA LEU A 29 9.84 7.63 5.85
C LEU A 29 9.45 8.12 7.24
N GLN A 30 9.48 9.42 7.49
CA GLN A 30 9.04 9.98 8.75
C GLN A 30 7.57 9.69 9.03
N LEU A 31 6.73 9.77 8.01
CA LEU A 31 5.32 9.43 8.15
C LEU A 31 5.14 7.93 8.41
N MET A 32 5.87 7.09 7.70
CA MET A 32 5.81 5.63 7.90
C MET A 32 6.22 5.24 9.32
N ASP A 33 7.27 5.88 9.86
CA ASP A 33 7.70 5.61 11.22
C ASP A 33 6.58 5.88 12.24
N ARG A 34 5.78 6.90 12.00
CA ARG A 34 4.66 7.23 12.88
C ARG A 34 3.46 6.32 12.69
N CYS A 35 3.23 5.85 11.47
CA CYS A 35 2.04 5.06 11.14
C CYS A 35 2.20 3.58 11.46
N VAL A 36 3.38 3.01 11.18
CA VAL A 36 3.58 1.55 11.26
C VAL A 36 4.73 1.14 12.17
N GLY A 37 5.58 2.07 12.58
CA GLY A 37 6.69 1.78 13.49
C GLY A 37 8.02 2.24 12.94
N GLU A 38 8.94 2.57 13.84
CA GLU A 38 10.24 3.10 13.49
C GLU A 38 11.13 2.06 12.80
N ASN A 39 11.84 2.50 11.78
CA ASN A 39 12.85 1.72 11.08
C ASN A 39 12.36 0.44 10.41
N LEU A 40 11.06 0.32 10.16
CA LEU A 40 10.51 -0.83 9.42
C LEU A 40 10.82 -0.76 7.93
N TYR A 41 10.99 0.44 7.41
CA TYR A 41 11.27 0.66 5.98
C TYR A 41 12.53 1.48 5.82
N GLN A 42 13.31 1.15 4.80
CA GLN A 42 14.58 1.83 4.53
C GLN A 42 14.46 2.64 3.25
N LYS A 43 15.33 3.63 3.12
CA LYS A 43 15.38 4.51 1.94
C LYS A 43 15.50 3.72 0.64
N GLU A 44 16.32 2.67 0.65
CA GLU A 44 16.56 1.84 -0.54
C GLU A 44 15.30 1.15 -1.03
N GLU A 45 14.43 0.76 -0.12
CA GLU A 45 13.16 0.11 -0.48
C GLU A 45 12.25 1.10 -1.22
N LEU A 46 12.19 2.34 -0.75
CA LEU A 46 11.39 3.37 -1.40
C LEU A 46 11.98 3.74 -2.76
N GLU A 47 13.30 3.79 -2.86
CA GLU A 47 13.96 4.06 -4.13
C GLU A 47 13.62 3.01 -5.19
N GLN A 48 13.52 1.74 -4.79
CA GLN A 48 13.16 0.66 -5.70
C GLN A 48 11.75 0.80 -6.27
N ALA A 49 10.87 1.46 -5.56
CA ALA A 49 9.49 1.66 -6.03
C ALA A 49 9.38 2.76 -7.09
N ILE A 50 10.35 3.69 -7.12
CA ILE A 50 10.32 4.80 -8.06
C ILE A 50 10.59 4.29 -9.49
N GLY A 51 9.66 4.57 -10.40
CA GLY A 51 9.79 4.16 -11.79
C GLY A 51 9.57 2.68 -12.05
N SER A 52 9.20 1.91 -11.05
CA SER A 52 8.93 0.48 -11.22
C SER A 52 7.60 0.24 -11.94
N SER A 53 7.55 -0.77 -12.80
CA SER A 53 6.31 -1.21 -13.43
C SER A 53 5.52 -2.18 -12.56
N GLU A 54 6.15 -2.78 -11.55
CA GLU A 54 5.53 -3.76 -10.67
C GLU A 54 5.17 -3.22 -9.30
N ARG A 55 5.82 -2.15 -8.88
CA ARG A 55 5.64 -1.53 -7.57
C ARG A 55 5.06 -0.15 -7.73
N ALA A 56 4.09 0.18 -6.87
CA ALA A 56 3.48 1.51 -6.84
C ALA A 56 3.55 2.06 -5.42
N PHE A 57 4.18 3.19 -5.27
CA PHE A 57 4.20 3.92 -4.02
C PHE A 57 3.59 5.28 -4.28
N LEU A 58 2.39 5.50 -3.73
CA LEU A 58 1.61 6.71 -3.99
C LEU A 58 1.48 7.53 -2.72
N LEU A 59 1.56 8.84 -2.90
CA LEU A 59 1.41 9.80 -1.81
C LEU A 59 0.08 10.52 -1.94
N LEU A 60 -0.59 10.70 -0.80
CA LEU A 60 -1.81 11.48 -0.71
C LEU A 60 -1.44 12.85 -0.16
N ARG A 61 -1.70 13.90 -0.93
CA ARG A 61 -1.40 15.26 -0.53
C ARG A 61 -2.65 16.14 -0.54
N THR A 62 -2.67 17.13 0.34
CA THR A 62 -3.71 18.15 0.32
C THR A 62 -3.52 19.07 -0.89
N ALA A 63 -4.50 19.92 -1.17
CA ALA A 63 -4.40 20.92 -2.23
C ALA A 63 -3.21 21.87 -2.01
N GLU A 64 -2.81 22.08 -0.76
CA GLU A 64 -1.67 22.93 -0.39
C GLU A 64 -0.33 22.20 -0.46
N GLY A 65 -0.35 20.90 -0.76
CA GLY A 65 0.85 20.09 -0.91
C GLY A 65 1.31 19.37 0.36
N GLU A 66 0.55 19.44 1.44
CA GLU A 66 0.91 18.74 2.68
C GLU A 66 0.74 17.24 2.51
N LEU A 67 1.70 16.45 2.99
CA LEU A 67 1.61 14.99 2.96
C LEU A 67 0.61 14.50 3.99
N ALA A 68 -0.47 13.88 3.51
CA ALA A 68 -1.56 13.39 4.36
C ALA A 68 -1.52 11.88 4.56
N GLY A 69 -0.95 11.14 3.62
CA GLY A 69 -0.91 9.69 3.70
C GLY A 69 -0.16 9.06 2.55
N TYR A 70 -0.11 7.74 2.55
CA TYR A 70 0.56 6.99 1.51
C TYR A 70 -0.06 5.62 1.36
N ILE A 71 0.18 4.97 0.22
CA ILE A 71 -0.07 3.55 0.03
C ILE A 71 1.05 2.95 -0.82
N TYR A 72 1.51 1.77 -0.42
CA TYR A 72 2.54 1.01 -1.13
C TYR A 72 1.98 -0.36 -1.46
N TYR A 73 1.93 -0.68 -2.75
CA TYR A 73 1.43 -1.96 -3.21
C TYR A 73 2.25 -2.42 -4.42
N TYR A 74 2.23 -3.72 -4.70
CA TYR A 74 3.01 -4.27 -5.80
C TYR A 74 2.45 -5.63 -6.24
N LEU A 75 2.95 -6.10 -7.38
CA LEU A 75 2.68 -7.43 -7.89
C LEU A 75 3.68 -8.43 -7.30
N THR A 76 3.19 -9.59 -6.96
CA THR A 76 4.01 -10.66 -6.39
C THR A 76 3.37 -12.01 -6.76
N ASN A 77 3.69 -13.08 -6.05
CA ASN A 77 3.03 -14.37 -6.17
C ASN A 77 2.90 -15.01 -4.79
N GLU A 78 2.11 -16.06 -4.69
CA GLU A 78 1.86 -16.72 -3.41
C GLU A 78 3.14 -17.25 -2.77
N LYS A 79 4.06 -17.75 -3.59
CA LYS A 79 5.32 -18.27 -3.09
C LYS A 79 6.12 -17.18 -2.38
N GLN A 80 6.21 -16.00 -3.00
CA GLN A 80 6.92 -14.86 -2.42
C GLN A 80 6.21 -14.36 -1.16
N ILE A 81 4.89 -14.34 -1.16
CA ILE A 81 4.12 -13.96 0.03
C ILE A 81 4.40 -14.92 1.19
N ALA A 82 4.46 -16.22 0.91
CA ALA A 82 4.76 -17.21 1.93
C ALA A 82 6.15 -16.97 2.54
N GLU A 83 7.14 -16.67 1.71
CA GLU A 83 8.49 -16.35 2.17
C GLU A 83 8.52 -15.08 3.02
N ASP A 84 7.86 -14.01 2.56
CA ASP A 84 7.84 -12.71 3.24
C ASP A 84 7.11 -12.76 4.58
N THR A 85 6.07 -13.57 4.68
CA THR A 85 5.24 -13.64 5.89
C THR A 85 5.58 -14.81 6.79
N ARG A 86 6.49 -15.67 6.36
CA ARG A 86 6.87 -16.92 7.04
C ARG A 86 5.68 -17.89 7.19
N LEU A 87 4.68 -17.73 6.33
CA LEU A 87 3.57 -18.68 6.24
C LEU A 87 3.95 -19.78 5.25
N THR A 88 3.37 -20.97 5.44
CA THR A 88 3.59 -22.05 4.49
C THR A 88 2.77 -21.80 3.23
N GLU A 89 3.24 -22.30 2.08
CA GLU A 89 2.50 -22.22 0.83
C GLU A 89 1.11 -22.86 0.96
N GLN A 90 1.00 -23.94 1.76
CA GLN A 90 -0.27 -24.59 2.02
C GLN A 90 -1.29 -23.64 2.66
N LYS A 91 -0.85 -22.85 3.65
CA LYS A 91 -1.75 -21.89 4.31
C LYS A 91 -2.19 -20.79 3.36
N ILE A 92 -1.28 -20.33 2.49
CA ILE A 92 -1.63 -19.35 1.47
C ILE A 92 -2.66 -19.92 0.49
N GLN A 93 -2.48 -21.16 0.05
CA GLN A 93 -3.37 -21.82 -0.89
C GLN A 93 -4.79 -22.06 -0.33
N GLN A 94 -4.93 -22.15 0.99
CA GLN A 94 -6.25 -22.27 1.62
C GLN A 94 -7.13 -21.04 1.36
N VAL A 95 -6.54 -19.88 1.14
CA VAL A 95 -7.28 -18.63 0.89
C VAL A 95 -7.19 -18.16 -0.55
N CYS A 96 -6.34 -18.77 -1.37
CA CYS A 96 -6.11 -18.40 -2.76
C CYS A 96 -6.39 -19.59 -3.66
N GLN A 97 -7.10 -19.36 -4.75
CA GLN A 97 -7.48 -20.41 -5.69
C GLN A 97 -6.63 -20.44 -6.96
N GLN A 98 -5.62 -19.58 -7.03
CA GLN A 98 -4.73 -19.48 -8.18
C GLN A 98 -3.51 -20.38 -8.02
N ASP A 99 -2.81 -20.60 -9.12
CA ASP A 99 -1.49 -21.23 -9.13
C ASP A 99 -0.53 -20.39 -8.28
N THR A 100 0.35 -21.05 -7.51
CA THR A 100 1.32 -20.36 -6.63
C THR A 100 2.24 -19.39 -7.35
N LEU A 101 2.44 -19.57 -8.66
CA LEU A 101 3.29 -18.67 -9.46
C LEU A 101 2.48 -17.64 -10.24
N ALA A 102 1.15 -17.70 -10.19
CA ALA A 102 0.32 -16.70 -10.86
C ALA A 102 0.50 -15.34 -10.15
N PRO A 103 0.47 -14.24 -10.91
CA PRO A 103 0.63 -12.93 -10.30
C PRO A 103 -0.56 -12.59 -9.39
N VAL A 104 -0.25 -12.10 -8.21
CA VAL A 104 -1.24 -11.59 -7.26
C VAL A 104 -0.83 -10.21 -6.81
N GLY A 105 -1.77 -9.44 -6.31
CA GLY A 105 -1.48 -8.13 -5.75
C GLY A 105 -1.18 -8.24 -4.26
N LYS A 106 -0.36 -7.33 -3.77
CA LYS A 106 -0.09 -7.20 -2.34
C LYS A 106 -0.11 -5.73 -1.95
N ILE A 107 -0.96 -5.40 -0.99
CA ILE A 107 -0.93 -4.08 -0.36
C ILE A 107 0.00 -4.20 0.83
N GLN A 108 1.19 -3.64 0.69
CA GLN A 108 2.25 -3.79 1.68
C GLN A 108 2.08 -2.85 2.86
N SER A 109 1.69 -1.60 2.60
CA SER A 109 1.57 -0.62 3.66
C SER A 109 0.63 0.50 3.24
N VAL A 110 -0.18 0.97 4.19
CA VAL A 110 -1.03 2.14 4.01
C VAL A 110 -1.01 2.91 5.34
N GLY A 111 -0.86 4.21 5.26
CA GLY A 111 -0.84 5.04 6.45
C GLY A 111 -1.44 6.42 6.18
N ILE A 112 -2.14 6.93 7.19
CA ILE A 112 -2.72 8.27 7.15
C ILE A 112 -2.18 9.06 8.34
N LYS A 113 -1.70 10.25 8.07
CA LYS A 113 -1.24 11.17 9.11
C LYS A 113 -2.37 11.43 10.11
N GLU A 114 -2.07 11.44 11.39
CA GLU A 114 -3.07 11.51 12.45
C GLU A 114 -4.07 12.65 12.24
N ALA A 115 -3.60 13.82 11.83
CA ALA A 115 -4.45 14.99 11.61
C ALA A 115 -5.51 14.78 10.51
N PHE A 116 -5.33 13.80 9.64
CA PHE A 116 -6.21 13.54 8.50
C PHE A 116 -7.01 12.25 8.63
N ARG A 117 -6.93 11.58 9.78
CA ARG A 117 -7.65 10.33 9.99
C ARG A 117 -9.15 10.56 10.15
N ARG A 118 -9.92 9.46 10.10
CA ARG A 118 -11.39 9.45 10.29
C ARG A 118 -12.17 10.12 9.16
N GLN A 119 -11.60 10.14 7.95
CA GLN A 119 -12.24 10.69 6.77
C GLN A 119 -12.43 9.64 5.67
N GLY A 120 -12.11 8.38 5.95
CA GLY A 120 -12.20 7.31 4.96
C GLY A 120 -11.06 7.29 3.96
N LEU A 121 -9.96 7.98 4.23
CA LEU A 121 -8.84 8.08 3.30
C LEU A 121 -8.12 6.75 3.10
N ALA A 122 -7.89 5.98 4.17
CA ALA A 122 -7.24 4.68 4.05
C ALA A 122 -8.06 3.72 3.20
N VAL A 123 -9.37 3.70 3.42
CA VAL A 123 -10.29 2.87 2.63
C VAL A 123 -10.27 3.30 1.17
N TRP A 124 -10.28 4.60 0.91
CA TRP A 124 -10.21 5.12 -0.46
C TRP A 124 -8.91 4.70 -1.15
N LEU A 125 -7.77 4.79 -0.46
CA LEU A 125 -6.48 4.36 -1.00
C LEU A 125 -6.48 2.87 -1.33
N MET A 126 -7.02 2.04 -0.43
CA MET A 126 -7.09 0.60 -0.66
C MET A 126 -8.00 0.28 -1.86
N LYS A 127 -9.14 0.95 -1.97
CA LYS A 127 -10.03 0.77 -3.12
C LYS A 127 -9.36 1.20 -4.43
N TYR A 128 -8.56 2.25 -4.39
CA TYR A 128 -7.80 2.68 -5.55
C TYR A 128 -6.82 1.58 -5.99
N ALA A 129 -6.06 1.01 -5.04
CA ALA A 129 -5.13 -0.07 -5.34
C ALA A 129 -5.84 -1.30 -5.89
N LEU A 130 -6.97 -1.68 -5.31
CA LEU A 130 -7.76 -2.82 -5.78
C LEU A 130 -8.24 -2.61 -7.22
N ARG A 131 -8.64 -1.39 -7.55
CA ARG A 131 -9.05 -1.05 -8.92
C ARG A 131 -7.88 -1.16 -9.89
N GLN A 132 -6.70 -0.68 -9.50
CA GLN A 132 -5.51 -0.80 -10.32
C GLN A 132 -5.14 -2.25 -10.60
N PHE A 133 -5.22 -3.12 -9.59
CA PHE A 133 -5.00 -4.54 -9.78
C PHE A 133 -6.04 -5.16 -10.72
N ALA A 134 -7.31 -4.80 -10.55
CA ALA A 134 -8.38 -5.32 -11.41
C ALA A 134 -8.16 -4.91 -12.87
N GLU A 135 -7.71 -3.71 -13.12
CA GLU A 135 -7.40 -3.23 -14.47
C GLU A 135 -6.26 -4.01 -15.13
N LYS A 136 -5.37 -4.58 -14.32
CA LYS A 136 -4.28 -5.44 -14.80
C LYS A 136 -4.67 -6.92 -14.88
N GLY A 137 -5.93 -7.25 -14.60
CA GLY A 137 -6.41 -8.63 -14.65
C GLY A 137 -6.03 -9.46 -13.42
N ILE A 138 -5.63 -8.81 -12.32
CA ILE A 138 -5.24 -9.49 -11.08
C ILE A 138 -6.52 -9.81 -10.29
N GLY A 139 -6.75 -11.09 -10.01
CA GLY A 139 -7.96 -11.54 -9.32
C GLY A 139 -7.82 -11.75 -7.82
N GLU A 140 -6.61 -11.76 -7.30
CA GLU A 140 -6.36 -11.98 -5.87
C GLU A 140 -5.44 -10.89 -5.33
N VAL A 141 -5.80 -10.32 -4.18
CA VAL A 141 -5.01 -9.29 -3.52
C VAL A 141 -4.88 -9.64 -2.04
N PHE A 142 -3.67 -9.55 -1.53
CA PHE A 142 -3.36 -9.83 -0.14
C PHE A 142 -3.01 -8.54 0.60
N ILE A 143 -3.43 -8.46 1.86
CA ILE A 143 -3.11 -7.36 2.76
C ILE A 143 -2.48 -7.96 4.01
N ILE A 144 -1.33 -7.44 4.41
CA ILE A 144 -0.69 -7.83 5.66
C ILE A 144 -1.05 -6.80 6.71
N CYS A 145 -1.72 -7.24 7.75
CA CYS A 145 -2.14 -6.38 8.85
C CYS A 145 -1.34 -6.66 10.10
N TRP A 146 -1.06 -5.61 10.86
CA TRP A 146 -0.41 -5.69 12.15
C TRP A 146 -1.30 -5.00 13.17
N ASN A 147 -1.38 -5.57 14.37
CA ASN A 147 -2.09 -4.93 15.48
C ASN A 147 -1.12 -4.61 16.61
N ALA A 148 -1.61 -3.99 17.68
CA ALA A 148 -0.78 -3.62 18.82
C ALA A 148 -0.14 -4.84 19.52
N GLY A 149 -0.70 -6.02 19.35
CA GLY A 149 -0.19 -7.26 19.91
C GLY A 149 0.73 -8.03 18.98
N GLY A 150 1.02 -7.50 17.79
CA GLY A 150 1.90 -8.14 16.82
C GLY A 150 1.18 -8.53 15.53
N LYS A 151 1.61 -9.63 14.93
CA LYS A 151 1.09 -10.07 13.64
C LYS A 151 -0.37 -10.51 13.71
N VAL A 152 -1.14 -10.13 12.70
CA VAL A 152 -2.44 -10.71 12.42
C VAL A 152 -2.34 -11.59 11.17
N PRO A 153 -3.29 -12.51 10.98
CA PRO A 153 -3.29 -13.37 9.78
C PRO A 153 -3.34 -12.56 8.49
N LEU A 154 -2.75 -13.14 7.44
CA LEU A 154 -2.89 -12.60 6.11
C LEU A 154 -4.36 -12.64 5.70
N GLU A 155 -4.87 -11.53 5.22
CA GLU A 155 -6.26 -11.42 4.77
C GLU A 155 -6.31 -11.25 3.27
N ARG A 156 -7.33 -11.84 2.66
CA ARG A 156 -7.60 -11.71 1.24
C ARG A 156 -8.52 -10.52 1.02
N ALA A 157 -8.08 -9.57 0.20
CA ALA A 157 -8.86 -8.38 -0.13
C ALA A 157 -9.70 -8.63 -1.38
N LEU A 158 -11.00 -8.71 -1.22
CA LEU A 158 -11.94 -8.91 -2.33
C LEU A 158 -12.79 -7.70 -2.59
#